data_2f932ee02ba6f1f449d54493d7fcc4e4
#
_entry.id   2f932ee02ba6f1f449d54493d7fcc4e4
#
_cell.length_a   1.000
_cell.length_b   1.000
_cell.length_c   1.000
_cell.angle_alpha   90.00
_cell.angle_beta   90.00
_cell.angle_gamma   90.00
#
_symmetry.space_group_name_H-M   'P 1'
#
loop_
_entity.id
_entity.type
_entity.pdbx_description
1 polymer ?
#
loop_
_entity_poly.entity_id
_entity_poly.type
_entity_poly.pdbx_seq_one_letter_code
_entity_poly.pdbx_strand_id
1 'polypeptide(L)'
;MNDSIAIFGAVKEEIAGIKQAMNISDHVRLGKTSAWPGKWGKQDIILVRSGVGRQRAKDATLQIIDRFQPRALISTGYAGAVQPGLNVGDLVIANTIIEEIKGQKQSP
;
A
#
# COMPACT_ATOMS: atom_id res chain seq x y z
N MET A 1 16.92 -9.17 -10.86
CA MET A 1 15.61 -8.49 -10.83
C MET A 1 14.62 -9.38 -10.14
N ASN A 2 13.84 -8.88 -9.26
CA ASN A 2 12.90 -9.71 -8.53
C ASN A 2 11.46 -9.49 -9.03
N ASP A 3 10.61 -10.47 -8.79
CA ASP A 3 9.20 -10.43 -9.18
C ASP A 3 8.31 -9.98 -8.04
N SER A 4 8.88 -9.32 -7.03
CA SER A 4 8.11 -8.91 -5.87
C SER A 4 7.13 -7.80 -6.19
N ILE A 5 6.02 -7.80 -5.45
CA ILE A 5 5.02 -6.75 -5.49
C ILE A 5 4.99 -6.12 -4.11
N ALA A 6 5.09 -4.79 -4.04
CA ALA A 6 4.96 -4.08 -2.78
C ALA A 6 3.52 -3.64 -2.58
N ILE A 7 2.96 -3.94 -1.41
CA ILE A 7 1.60 -3.56 -1.04
C ILE A 7 1.68 -2.60 0.14
N PHE A 8 1.15 -1.40 -0.04
CA PHE A 8 1.25 -0.31 0.92
C PHE A 8 -0.07 -0.06 1.62
N GLY A 9 -0.03 0.07 2.94
CA GLY A 9 -1.11 0.63 3.75
C GLY A 9 -0.55 1.69 4.67
N ALA A 10 -1.37 2.67 5.05
CA ALA A 10 -0.93 3.75 5.91
C ALA A 10 -0.82 3.29 7.36
N VAL A 11 -1.74 2.49 7.83
CA VAL A 11 -1.83 2.03 9.22
C VAL A 11 -1.96 0.51 9.28
N LYS A 12 -1.68 -0.05 10.46
CA LYS A 12 -1.67 -1.51 10.63
C LYS A 12 -3.02 -2.17 10.33
N GLU A 13 -4.12 -1.49 10.57
CA GLU A 13 -5.45 -2.04 10.32
C GLU A 13 -5.68 -2.31 8.83
N GLU A 14 -5.10 -1.48 7.96
CA GLU A 14 -5.25 -1.63 6.51
C GLU A 14 -4.48 -2.81 5.94
N ILE A 15 -3.45 -3.26 6.64
CA ILE A 15 -2.60 -4.36 6.17
C ILE A 15 -2.74 -5.64 6.98
N ALA A 16 -3.50 -5.62 8.07
CA ALA A 16 -3.57 -6.74 9.02
C ALA A 16 -4.06 -8.03 8.36
N GLY A 17 -5.09 -7.96 7.52
CA GLY A 17 -5.62 -9.14 6.85
C GLY A 17 -4.63 -9.77 5.88
N ILE A 18 -3.92 -8.94 5.14
CA ILE A 18 -2.88 -9.41 4.22
C ILE A 18 -1.73 -10.03 5.00
N LYS A 19 -1.33 -9.37 6.09
CA LYS A 19 -0.25 -9.85 6.94
C LYS A 19 -0.54 -11.24 7.50
N GLN A 20 -1.78 -11.50 7.90
CA GLN A 20 -2.19 -12.82 8.38
C GLN A 20 -2.16 -13.89 7.29
N ALA A 21 -2.46 -13.51 6.05
CA ALA A 21 -2.50 -14.44 4.92
C ALA A 21 -1.13 -14.75 4.35
N MET A 22 -0.11 -13.97 4.70
CA MET A 22 1.25 -14.13 4.18
C MET A 22 2.10 -15.04 5.05
N ASN A 23 3.10 -15.65 4.43
CA ASN A 23 4.25 -16.22 5.14
C ASN A 23 5.35 -15.16 5.18
N ILE A 24 5.47 -14.48 6.30
CA ILE A 24 6.43 -13.40 6.49
C ILE A 24 7.80 -13.97 6.82
N SER A 25 8.83 -13.54 6.09
CA SER A 25 10.19 -14.01 6.29
C SER A 25 11.03 -13.04 7.14
N ASP A 26 10.67 -11.78 7.22
CA ASP A 26 11.44 -10.79 7.95
C ASP A 26 10.60 -9.56 8.29
N HIS A 27 11.15 -8.70 9.14
CA HIS A 27 10.61 -7.38 9.43
C HIS A 27 11.74 -6.39 9.29
N VAL A 28 11.64 -5.50 8.32
CA VAL A 28 12.66 -4.49 8.02
C VAL A 28 12.14 -3.11 8.39
N ARG A 29 12.92 -2.36 9.14
CA ARG A 29 12.58 -1.00 9.48
C ARG A 29 13.44 -0.02 8.71
N LEU A 30 12.81 0.87 7.96
CA LEU A 30 13.49 1.89 7.16
C LEU A 30 13.02 3.26 7.64
N GLY A 31 13.71 3.81 8.65
CA GLY A 31 13.25 5.03 9.30
C GLY A 31 11.89 4.82 9.96
N LYS A 32 10.89 5.56 9.49
CA LYS A 32 9.51 5.45 9.99
C LYS A 32 8.65 4.48 9.20
N THR A 33 9.21 3.84 8.20
CA THR A 33 8.54 2.86 7.35
C THR A 33 8.83 1.46 7.87
N SER A 34 7.81 0.63 7.98
CA SER A 34 7.97 -0.79 8.32
C SER A 34 7.63 -1.64 7.11
N ALA A 35 8.44 -2.65 6.86
CA ALA A 35 8.24 -3.56 5.74
C ALA A 35 8.35 -5.01 6.20
N TRP A 36 7.50 -5.87 5.65
CA TRP A 36 7.48 -7.29 5.93
C TRP A 36 7.60 -8.05 4.62
N PRO A 37 8.83 -8.41 4.22
CA PRO A 37 8.99 -9.29 3.06
C PRO A 37 8.48 -10.68 3.36
N GLY A 38 7.91 -11.33 2.36
CA GLY A 38 7.41 -12.69 2.51
C GLY A 38 6.75 -13.19 1.25
N LYS A 39 5.89 -14.19 1.40
CA LYS A 39 5.17 -14.78 0.27
C LYS A 39 3.68 -14.84 0.59
N TRP A 40 2.89 -14.59 -0.44
CA TRP A 40 1.45 -14.84 -0.43
C TRP A 40 1.16 -15.85 -1.53
N GLY A 41 0.96 -17.10 -1.13
CA GLY A 41 0.98 -18.20 -2.08
C GLY A 41 2.37 -18.34 -2.70
N LYS A 42 2.47 -18.22 -4.01
CA LYS A 42 3.74 -18.29 -4.73
C LYS A 42 4.33 -16.93 -5.07
N GLN A 43 3.60 -15.85 -4.75
CA GLN A 43 4.03 -14.49 -5.09
C GLN A 43 4.87 -13.90 -3.97
N ASP A 44 6.02 -13.34 -4.32
CA ASP A 44 6.83 -12.56 -3.39
C ASP A 44 6.16 -11.22 -3.15
N ILE A 45 5.94 -10.89 -1.90
CA ILE A 45 5.27 -9.66 -1.46
C ILE A 45 6.17 -8.93 -0.48
N ILE A 46 6.21 -7.60 -0.61
CA ILE A 46 6.72 -6.74 0.45
C ILE A 46 5.53 -5.96 0.98
N LEU A 47 5.07 -6.30 2.16
CA LEU A 47 3.98 -5.59 2.81
C LEU A 47 4.56 -4.38 3.54
N VAL A 48 3.98 -3.20 3.33
CA VAL A 48 4.55 -1.94 3.80
C VAL A 48 3.53 -1.14 4.60
N ARG A 49 3.93 -0.66 5.76
CA ARG A 49 3.18 0.33 6.52
C ARG A 49 3.94 1.64 6.46
N SER A 50 3.37 2.62 5.77
CA SER A 50 4.02 3.90 5.53
C SER A 50 3.81 4.92 6.65
N GLY A 51 2.72 4.81 7.38
CA GLY A 51 2.21 5.89 8.22
C GLY A 51 1.28 6.79 7.41
N VAL A 52 0.61 7.70 8.10
CA VAL A 52 -0.44 8.55 7.51
C VAL A 52 0.17 9.80 6.88
N GLY A 53 -0.37 10.17 5.73
CA GLY A 53 -0.05 11.42 5.04
C GLY A 53 0.85 11.24 3.83
N ARG A 54 0.85 12.25 2.97
CA ARG A 54 1.56 12.23 1.68
C ARG A 54 3.07 12.08 1.83
N GLN A 55 3.64 12.78 2.81
CA GLN A 55 5.09 12.73 3.01
C GLN A 55 5.54 11.33 3.42
N ARG A 56 4.78 10.68 4.31
CA ARG A 56 5.07 9.31 4.71
C ARG A 56 4.94 8.33 3.54
N ALA A 57 3.89 8.49 2.74
CA ALA A 57 3.69 7.65 1.55
C ALA A 57 4.81 7.84 0.54
N LYS A 58 5.25 9.07 0.32
CA LYS A 58 6.36 9.37 -0.59
C LYS A 58 7.66 8.76 -0.08
N ASP A 59 8.00 9.00 1.18
CA ASP A 59 9.24 8.48 1.78
C ASP A 59 9.26 6.96 1.73
N ALA A 60 8.16 6.32 2.10
CA ALA A 60 8.05 4.86 2.07
C ALA A 60 8.24 4.32 0.66
N THR A 61 7.60 4.94 -0.33
CA THR A 61 7.71 4.52 -1.73
C THR A 61 9.16 4.55 -2.20
N LEU A 62 9.85 5.66 -1.96
CA LEU A 62 11.24 5.81 -2.36
C LEU A 62 12.15 4.81 -1.65
N GLN A 63 11.94 4.59 -0.36
CA GLN A 63 12.72 3.64 0.42
C GLN A 63 12.50 2.20 -0.05
N ILE A 64 11.27 1.83 -0.37
CA ILE A 64 10.94 0.48 -0.81
C ILE A 64 11.47 0.23 -2.22
N ILE A 65 11.36 1.20 -3.12
CA ILE A 65 11.92 1.08 -4.47
C ILE A 65 13.45 0.90 -4.38
N ASP A 66 14.11 1.71 -3.57
CA ASP A 66 15.56 1.64 -3.42
C ASP A 66 16.02 0.31 -2.81
N ARG A 67 15.32 -0.16 -1.77
CA ARG A 67 15.75 -1.33 -0.99
C ARG A 67 15.39 -2.65 -1.67
N PHE A 68 14.20 -2.76 -2.27
CA PHE A 68 13.65 -4.03 -2.75
C PHE A 68 13.47 -4.09 -4.25
N GLN A 69 13.36 -2.97 -4.94
CA GLN A 69 13.16 -2.88 -6.39
C GLN A 69 12.00 -3.76 -6.86
N PRO A 70 10.78 -3.57 -6.31
CA PRO A 70 9.65 -4.38 -6.71
C PRO A 70 9.23 -4.09 -8.15
N ARG A 71 8.62 -5.07 -8.82
CA ARG A 71 8.13 -4.87 -10.18
C ARG A 71 6.81 -4.10 -10.24
N ALA A 72 6.08 -4.01 -9.13
CA ALA A 72 4.82 -3.30 -9.06
C ALA A 72 4.56 -2.80 -7.65
N LEU A 73 3.79 -1.73 -7.55
CA LEU A 73 3.37 -1.13 -6.28
C LEU A 73 1.85 -1.09 -6.26
N ILE A 74 1.27 -1.54 -5.14
CA ILE A 74 -0.17 -1.49 -4.92
C ILE A 74 -0.42 -0.74 -3.62
N SER A 75 -1.31 0.24 -3.66
CA SER A 75 -1.75 0.94 -2.45
C SER A 75 -3.12 0.41 -2.06
N THR A 76 -3.29 0.06 -0.80
CA THR A 76 -4.55 -0.46 -0.28
C THR A 76 -5.01 0.37 0.92
N GLY A 77 -6.31 0.36 1.18
CA GLY A 77 -6.89 1.09 2.30
C GLY A 77 -8.40 1.02 2.28
N TYR A 78 -9.00 1.68 3.25
CA TYR A 78 -10.45 1.81 3.32
C TYR A 78 -10.90 3.05 2.55
N ALA A 79 -12.07 2.97 1.95
CA ALA A 79 -12.65 4.08 1.22
C ALA A 79 -14.12 4.25 1.61
N GLY A 80 -14.57 5.50 1.65
CA GLY A 80 -15.98 5.81 1.84
C GLY A 80 -16.70 5.78 0.50
N ALA A 81 -17.86 5.11 0.44
CA ALA A 81 -18.67 5.08 -0.76
C ALA A 81 -19.38 6.41 -0.95
N VAL A 82 -19.28 6.98 -2.14
CA VAL A 82 -19.93 8.25 -2.48
C VAL A 82 -20.98 8.10 -3.57
N GLN A 83 -21.27 6.86 -3.98
CA GLN A 83 -22.29 6.59 -4.98
C GLN A 83 -23.16 5.42 -4.54
N PRO A 84 -24.45 5.37 -5.01
CA PRO A 84 -25.34 4.27 -4.67
C PRO A 84 -24.84 2.93 -5.19
N GLY A 85 -25.22 1.85 -4.52
CA GLY A 85 -24.90 0.50 -4.95
C GLY A 85 -23.63 -0.08 -4.35
N LEU A 86 -22.84 0.72 -3.61
CA LEU A 86 -21.66 0.21 -2.90
C LEU A 86 -22.03 -0.11 -1.47
N ASN A 87 -21.61 -1.29 -1.02
CA ASN A 87 -21.86 -1.80 0.32
C ASN A 87 -20.56 -1.98 1.08
N VAL A 88 -20.63 -2.04 2.39
CA VAL A 88 -19.47 -2.33 3.23
C VAL A 88 -18.90 -3.69 2.82
N GLY A 89 -17.60 -3.72 2.59
CA GLY A 89 -16.89 -4.92 2.15
C GLY A 89 -16.69 -5.02 0.64
N ASP A 90 -17.30 -4.13 -0.14
CA ASP A 90 -17.07 -4.11 -1.59
C ASP A 90 -15.64 -3.67 -1.90
N LEU A 91 -15.06 -4.26 -2.93
CA LEU A 91 -13.76 -3.90 -3.42
C LEU A 91 -13.89 -2.86 -4.53
N VAL A 92 -13.14 -1.77 -4.40
CA VAL A 92 -13.09 -0.71 -5.41
C VAL A 92 -11.66 -0.59 -5.92
N ILE A 93 -11.50 -0.65 -7.25
CA ILE A 93 -10.20 -0.45 -7.89
C ILE A 93 -10.26 0.85 -8.67
N ALA A 94 -9.42 1.81 -8.27
CA ALA A 94 -9.38 3.11 -8.92
C ALA A 94 -8.63 3.03 -10.24
N ASN A 95 -9.17 3.65 -11.29
CA ASN A 95 -8.46 3.84 -12.54
C ASN A 95 -7.97 5.28 -12.73
N THR A 96 -8.37 6.19 -11.83
CA THR A 96 -7.96 7.59 -11.85
C THR A 96 -7.89 8.08 -10.42
N ILE A 97 -6.83 8.81 -10.10
CA ILE A 97 -6.66 9.43 -8.79
C ILE A 97 -6.62 10.94 -8.99
N ILE A 98 -7.46 11.65 -8.22
CA ILE A 98 -7.55 13.10 -8.24
C ILE A 98 -7.25 13.60 -6.83
N GLU A 99 -6.34 14.56 -6.74
CA GLU A 99 -6.08 15.24 -5.49
C GLU A 99 -6.84 16.57 -5.47
N GLU A 100 -7.59 16.81 -4.41
CA GLU A 100 -8.34 18.04 -4.22
C GLU A 100 -7.67 18.88 -3.14
N ILE A 101 -7.20 20.06 -3.51
CA ILE A 101 -6.54 20.99 -2.60
C ILE A 101 -7.25 22.33 -2.70
N LYS A 102 -7.86 22.81 -1.59
CA LYS A 102 -8.52 24.11 -1.49
C LYS A 102 -9.49 24.38 -2.66
N GLY A 103 -10.26 23.35 -3.06
CA GLY A 103 -11.21 23.47 -4.14
C GLY A 103 -10.63 23.30 -5.54
N GLN A 104 -9.33 23.06 -5.66
CA GLN A 104 -8.68 22.73 -6.94
C GLN A 104 -8.48 21.22 -7.06
N LYS A 105 -8.57 20.72 -8.30
CA LYS A 105 -8.33 19.32 -8.58
C LYS A 105 -7.10 19.17 -9.45
N GLN A 106 -6.24 18.21 -9.08
CA GLN A 106 -5.04 17.89 -9.84
C GLN A 106 -5.07 16.40 -10.18
N SER A 107 -4.81 16.08 -11.44
CA SER A 107 -4.60 14.70 -11.86
C SER A 107 -3.13 14.31 -11.68
N PRO A 108 -2.85 13.14 -11.15
CA PRO A 108 -1.47 12.67 -11.01
C PRO A 108 -0.84 12.36 -12.37
#